data_416e3d24c50b28c583b71ea3772b9143
#
_entry.id   416e3d24c50b28c583b71ea3772b9143
#
_cell.length_a   1.000
_cell.length_b   1.000
_cell.length_c   1.000
_cell.angle_alpha   90.00
_cell.angle_beta   90.00
_cell.angle_gamma   90.00
#
_symmetry.space_group_name_H-M   'P 1'
#
loop_
_entity.id
_entity.type
_entity.pdbx_description
1 polymer ?
#
loop_
_entity_poly.entity_id
_entity_poly.type
_entity_poly.pdbx_seq_one_letter_code
_entity_poly.pdbx_strand_id
1 'polypeptide(L)'
;MATAENLIEVAASADAIAPDSVLAPIEQRLEAELAKDLLRFSTAGSVDDGKSTLIGRLLYDSHNVYDDHIRSVTRNAAIDFAQLTDGLRAEREQGITIDVAYRYFSTPKRKFIIADTPGHEQYTRNMATGASTADVAIVLVDARKGILAQTRRHACIAGLLGIPIVIAAINKMDLVDFSEEVFNRHSASLQGLARQLEIPRLIPVPVSALDGDNIVHRSTRMPFYTGPSILELLETLPLAIDRTQATFRLPIQRVVRPNQDFRGFAGQISAGAIRPGDEVFALPSGRRTRVRTISTFDGDLARARSPQSVVLTLEDEIDLSRGDMIASIADPPRKTSSIEATVVWMHAKPLRPGATYLLKHTSQTVRATITELRSRIDVEHLAENSAAQLALNDIGHVVIDTSRPLLPDLYRDSRATGSLILIDPADNTTAGAGMIRAIHDAPDSDHKHATTGVLNVANRSDLAAHIEQSLLAEGAIVLRTHNPASPQLHTFARLGAFVIIESDESSPITFTRADSLTARPLQLAAELQSAGDANQLLSEVHRLASLPLGEDDNDNGLGI
;
A
#
# COMPACT_ATOMS: atom_id res chain seq x y z
N MET A 1 -65.31 -17.14 4.98
CA MET A 1 -65.39 -16.05 5.95
C MET A 1 -64.93 -16.62 7.29
N ALA A 2 -63.67 -16.57 7.60
CA ALA A 2 -63.16 -16.85 8.93
C ALA A 2 -63.32 -15.58 9.75
N THR A 3 -64.07 -15.66 10.81
CA THR A 3 -64.47 -14.53 11.66
C THR A 3 -63.24 -14.02 12.46
N ALA A 4 -63.27 -12.70 12.72
CA ALA A 4 -62.22 -11.98 13.44
C ALA A 4 -61.89 -12.52 14.85
N GLU A 5 -62.72 -13.38 15.40
CA GLU A 5 -62.50 -14.07 16.69
C GLU A 5 -61.36 -15.10 16.66
N ASN A 6 -61.09 -15.75 15.51
CA ASN A 6 -60.00 -16.73 15.38
C ASN A 6 -58.61 -16.09 15.25
N LEU A 7 -58.53 -14.78 15.00
CA LEU A 7 -57.25 -14.04 14.95
C LEU A 7 -56.84 -13.50 16.33
N ILE A 8 -57.79 -13.40 17.27
CA ILE A 8 -57.52 -12.91 18.62
C ILE A 8 -57.06 -14.08 19.53
N GLU A 9 -57.51 -15.30 19.27
CA GLU A 9 -57.09 -16.47 20.05
C GLU A 9 -55.66 -16.96 19.70
N VAL A 10 -55.18 -16.72 18.47
CA VAL A 10 -53.79 -16.97 18.08
C VAL A 10 -52.81 -15.92 18.66
N ALA A 11 -53.31 -14.73 18.96
CA ALA A 11 -52.50 -13.65 19.57
C ALA A 11 -52.41 -13.78 21.11
N ALA A 12 -53.27 -14.53 21.76
CA ALA A 12 -53.29 -14.67 23.22
C ALA A 12 -52.49 -15.87 23.75
N SER A 13 -51.96 -16.74 22.86
CA SER A 13 -51.08 -17.86 23.24
C SER A 13 -49.59 -17.62 22.93
N ALA A 14 -49.22 -16.41 22.54
CA ALA A 14 -47.85 -15.97 22.60
C ALA A 14 -47.51 -15.65 24.07
N ASP A 15 -47.21 -16.69 24.82
CA ASP A 15 -46.51 -16.54 26.09
C ASP A 15 -45.35 -15.58 25.85
N ALA A 16 -45.35 -14.47 26.58
CA ALA A 16 -44.32 -13.45 26.54
C ALA A 16 -42.98 -14.10 26.89
N ILE A 17 -42.28 -14.57 25.86
CA ILE A 17 -40.85 -14.90 25.97
C ILE A 17 -40.22 -13.61 26.40
N ALA A 18 -39.74 -13.56 27.64
CA ALA A 18 -39.05 -12.40 28.17
C ALA A 18 -37.98 -11.94 27.16
N PRO A 19 -37.97 -10.70 26.74
CA PRO A 19 -37.03 -10.21 25.70
C PRO A 19 -35.56 -10.57 25.99
N ASP A 20 -35.17 -10.69 27.27
CA ASP A 20 -33.82 -11.08 27.69
C ASP A 20 -33.46 -12.55 27.34
N SER A 21 -34.42 -13.47 27.24
CA SER A 21 -34.15 -14.89 26.96
C SER A 21 -33.86 -15.16 25.49
N VAL A 22 -34.26 -14.27 24.58
CA VAL A 22 -34.02 -14.40 23.13
C VAL A 22 -32.79 -13.58 22.73
N LEU A 23 -32.51 -12.48 23.42
CA LEU A 23 -31.34 -11.61 23.14
C LEU A 23 -30.03 -12.28 23.53
N ALA A 24 -29.96 -12.95 24.67
CA ALA A 24 -28.74 -13.61 25.14
C ALA A 24 -28.14 -14.64 24.15
N PRO A 25 -28.93 -15.51 23.45
CA PRO A 25 -28.38 -16.38 22.42
C PRO A 25 -27.92 -15.64 21.17
N ILE A 26 -28.53 -14.50 20.83
CA ILE A 26 -28.15 -13.67 19.69
C ILE A 26 -26.85 -12.93 19.98
N GLU A 27 -26.72 -12.34 21.17
CA GLU A 27 -25.51 -11.66 21.62
C GLU A 27 -24.33 -12.63 21.68
N GLN A 28 -24.49 -13.81 22.27
CA GLN A 28 -23.46 -14.86 22.30
C GLN A 28 -23.02 -15.30 20.90
N ARG A 29 -23.96 -15.42 19.96
CA ARG A 29 -23.65 -15.74 18.55
C ARG A 29 -22.89 -14.60 17.89
N LEU A 30 -23.30 -13.35 18.13
CA LEU A 30 -22.64 -12.18 17.61
C LEU A 30 -21.22 -12.04 18.16
N GLU A 31 -21.03 -12.24 19.46
CA GLU A 31 -19.71 -12.26 20.10
C GLU A 31 -18.82 -13.38 19.53
N ALA A 32 -19.36 -14.58 19.36
CA ALA A 32 -18.66 -15.70 18.75
C ALA A 32 -18.27 -15.39 17.30
N GLU A 33 -19.17 -14.74 16.53
CA GLU A 33 -18.84 -14.29 15.19
C GLU A 33 -17.78 -13.18 15.16
N LEU A 34 -17.82 -12.22 16.09
CA LEU A 34 -16.82 -11.15 16.21
C LEU A 34 -15.45 -11.67 16.65
N ALA A 35 -15.43 -12.73 17.43
CA ALA A 35 -14.18 -13.35 17.93
C ALA A 35 -13.45 -14.18 16.87
N LYS A 36 -14.10 -14.56 15.75
CA LYS A 36 -13.45 -15.34 14.69
C LYS A 36 -12.34 -14.54 14.01
N ASP A 37 -11.20 -15.19 13.83
CA ASP A 37 -10.11 -14.66 13.02
C ASP A 37 -10.53 -14.47 11.56
N LEU A 38 -9.95 -13.47 10.92
CA LEU A 38 -10.15 -13.17 9.50
C LEU A 38 -8.90 -13.52 8.70
N LEU A 39 -9.04 -14.46 7.76
CA LEU A 39 -7.98 -14.79 6.80
C LEU A 39 -8.34 -14.26 5.42
N ARG A 40 -7.38 -13.57 4.80
CA ARG A 40 -7.48 -13.09 3.42
C ARG A 40 -6.63 -13.98 2.53
N PHE A 41 -7.21 -14.49 1.45
CA PHE A 41 -6.44 -15.22 0.47
C PHE A 41 -6.74 -14.78 -0.96
N SER A 42 -5.73 -14.85 -1.80
CA SER A 42 -5.86 -14.61 -3.24
C SER A 42 -5.79 -15.92 -4.01
N THR A 43 -6.52 -16.00 -5.12
CA THR A 43 -6.38 -17.09 -6.09
C THR A 43 -5.64 -16.61 -7.31
N ALA A 44 -4.69 -17.39 -7.80
CA ALA A 44 -3.90 -17.11 -8.97
C ALA A 44 -3.69 -18.39 -9.80
N GLY A 45 -3.44 -18.26 -11.08
CA GLY A 45 -3.22 -19.38 -12.00
C GLY A 45 -3.51 -18.95 -13.44
N SER A 46 -3.06 -19.73 -14.40
CA SER A 46 -3.30 -19.42 -15.81
C SER A 46 -4.78 -19.47 -16.18
N VAL A 47 -5.11 -18.96 -17.34
CA VAL A 47 -6.44 -19.14 -17.92
C VAL A 47 -6.70 -20.65 -18.04
N ASP A 48 -7.90 -21.09 -17.73
CA ASP A 48 -8.35 -22.47 -17.74
C ASP A 48 -7.73 -23.41 -16.67
N ASP A 49 -6.94 -22.93 -15.73
CA ASP A 49 -6.45 -23.76 -14.62
C ASP A 49 -7.56 -24.11 -13.60
N GLY A 50 -8.75 -23.48 -13.71
CA GLY A 50 -9.93 -23.79 -12.91
C GLY A 50 -10.09 -22.94 -11.65
N LYS A 51 -9.61 -21.68 -11.64
CA LYS A 51 -9.74 -20.74 -10.51
C LYS A 51 -11.20 -20.56 -10.10
N SER A 52 -12.05 -20.10 -11.03
CA SER A 52 -13.47 -19.84 -10.77
C SER A 52 -14.20 -21.11 -10.34
N THR A 53 -13.85 -22.28 -10.91
CA THR A 53 -14.38 -23.58 -10.51
C THR A 53 -14.01 -23.93 -9.07
N LEU A 54 -12.74 -23.72 -8.67
CA LEU A 54 -12.28 -23.97 -7.30
C LEU A 54 -13.01 -23.08 -6.29
N ILE A 55 -13.11 -21.77 -6.58
CA ILE A 55 -13.81 -20.83 -5.69
C ILE A 55 -15.29 -21.18 -5.60
N GLY A 56 -15.95 -21.41 -6.74
CA GLY A 56 -17.36 -21.79 -6.77
C GLY A 56 -17.62 -23.08 -6.00
N ARG A 57 -16.76 -24.08 -6.15
CA ARG A 57 -16.82 -25.34 -5.41
C ARG A 57 -16.61 -25.15 -3.91
N LEU A 58 -15.61 -24.35 -3.52
CA LEU A 58 -15.34 -24.02 -2.12
C LEU A 58 -16.56 -23.37 -1.46
N LEU A 59 -17.17 -22.39 -2.13
CA LEU A 59 -18.36 -21.69 -1.64
C LEU A 59 -19.59 -22.61 -1.57
N TYR A 60 -19.77 -23.46 -2.56
CA TYR A 60 -20.89 -24.41 -2.62
C TYR A 60 -20.80 -25.47 -1.52
N ASP A 61 -19.67 -26.17 -1.40
CA ASP A 61 -19.49 -27.26 -0.43
C ASP A 61 -19.39 -26.75 1.01
N SER A 62 -19.04 -25.48 1.21
CA SER A 62 -19.06 -24.82 2.53
C SER A 62 -20.42 -24.21 2.90
N HIS A 63 -21.46 -24.44 2.10
CA HIS A 63 -22.83 -23.94 2.32
C HIS A 63 -22.94 -22.41 2.42
N ASN A 64 -22.09 -21.67 1.69
CA ASN A 64 -22.08 -20.20 1.67
C ASN A 64 -22.70 -19.61 0.40
N VAL A 65 -23.52 -20.38 -0.32
CA VAL A 65 -24.24 -19.93 -1.52
C VAL A 65 -25.75 -20.11 -1.30
N TYR A 66 -26.52 -19.08 -1.66
CA TYR A 66 -27.98 -19.12 -1.57
C TYR A 66 -28.59 -20.03 -2.65
N ASP A 67 -29.65 -20.75 -2.32
CA ASP A 67 -30.35 -21.69 -3.21
C ASP A 67 -30.81 -21.08 -4.53
N ASP A 68 -31.23 -19.81 -4.52
CA ASP A 68 -31.63 -19.09 -5.74
C ASP A 68 -30.46 -18.90 -6.70
N HIS A 69 -29.25 -18.64 -6.18
CA HIS A 69 -28.04 -18.54 -6.97
C HIS A 69 -27.66 -19.89 -7.58
N ILE A 70 -27.75 -20.97 -6.79
CA ILE A 70 -27.47 -22.32 -7.26
C ILE A 70 -28.42 -22.68 -8.42
N ARG A 71 -29.73 -22.39 -8.27
CA ARG A 71 -30.71 -22.63 -9.33
C ARG A 71 -30.42 -21.87 -10.62
N SER A 72 -29.92 -20.64 -10.51
CA SER A 72 -29.63 -19.80 -11.67
C SER A 72 -28.47 -20.30 -12.54
N VAL A 73 -27.50 -21.03 -11.94
CA VAL A 73 -26.30 -21.55 -12.61
C VAL A 73 -26.38 -23.06 -12.88
N THR A 74 -27.50 -23.73 -12.49
CA THR A 74 -27.72 -25.16 -12.78
C THR A 74 -28.26 -25.31 -14.19
N ARG A 75 -27.53 -26.02 -15.04
CA ARG A 75 -27.95 -26.38 -16.41
C ARG A 75 -27.88 -27.90 -16.60
N ASN A 76 -28.93 -28.51 -17.17
CA ASN A 76 -28.95 -29.95 -17.42
C ASN A 76 -28.59 -30.81 -16.19
N ALA A 77 -29.05 -30.43 -15.01
CA ALA A 77 -28.78 -31.09 -13.71
C ALA A 77 -27.28 -31.01 -13.26
N ALA A 78 -26.43 -30.29 -13.95
CA ALA A 78 -25.05 -30.00 -13.54
C ALA A 78 -24.90 -28.53 -13.11
N ILE A 79 -24.16 -28.31 -12.04
CA ILE A 79 -23.85 -26.95 -11.53
C ILE A 79 -22.59 -26.47 -12.24
N ASP A 80 -22.67 -25.28 -12.87
CA ASP A 80 -21.52 -24.60 -13.40
C ASP A 80 -20.90 -23.73 -12.29
N PHE A 81 -19.92 -24.30 -11.59
CA PHE A 81 -19.25 -23.62 -10.47
C PHE A 81 -18.50 -22.34 -10.89
N ALA A 82 -18.06 -22.23 -12.15
CA ALA A 82 -17.41 -21.04 -12.63
C ALA A 82 -18.38 -19.86 -12.69
N GLN A 83 -19.62 -20.09 -13.11
CA GLN A 83 -20.64 -19.03 -13.15
C GLN A 83 -21.10 -18.54 -11.77
N LEU A 84 -20.84 -19.29 -10.68
CA LEU A 84 -21.07 -18.79 -9.31
C LEU A 84 -20.16 -17.61 -8.97
N THR A 85 -19.03 -17.48 -9.65
CA THR A 85 -18.02 -16.46 -9.38
C THR A 85 -18.01 -15.30 -10.36
N ASP A 86 -18.49 -15.49 -11.59
CA ASP A 86 -18.47 -14.48 -12.63
C ASP A 86 -19.48 -13.36 -12.36
N GLY A 87 -18.98 -12.21 -11.89
CA GLY A 87 -19.80 -11.04 -11.52
C GLY A 87 -20.15 -10.13 -12.68
N LEU A 88 -19.19 -9.85 -13.54
CA LEU A 88 -19.35 -8.92 -14.66
C LEU A 88 -19.93 -9.61 -15.90
N ARG A 89 -20.73 -8.85 -16.67
CA ARG A 89 -21.27 -9.36 -17.95
C ARG A 89 -20.14 -9.70 -18.93
N ALA A 90 -19.10 -8.88 -18.98
CA ALA A 90 -17.92 -9.09 -19.81
C ALA A 90 -17.14 -10.36 -19.43
N GLU A 91 -17.03 -10.67 -18.14
CA GLU A 91 -16.41 -11.91 -17.66
C GLU A 91 -17.18 -13.14 -18.12
N ARG A 92 -18.52 -13.09 -18.02
CA ARG A 92 -19.39 -14.19 -18.50
C ARG A 92 -19.35 -14.38 -20.02
N GLU A 93 -19.21 -13.29 -20.79
CA GLU A 93 -19.12 -13.34 -22.24
C GLU A 93 -17.75 -13.85 -22.72
N GLN A 94 -16.67 -13.51 -21.99
CA GLN A 94 -15.31 -13.88 -22.36
C GLN A 94 -14.79 -15.12 -21.64
N GLY A 95 -15.44 -15.56 -20.55
CA GLY A 95 -15.01 -16.70 -19.75
C GLY A 95 -13.71 -16.48 -18.99
N ILE A 96 -13.35 -15.21 -18.70
CA ILE A 96 -12.13 -14.86 -17.96
C ILE A 96 -12.43 -13.83 -16.88
N THR A 97 -11.71 -13.89 -15.77
CA THR A 97 -11.72 -12.85 -14.74
C THR A 97 -10.95 -11.63 -15.25
N ILE A 98 -11.55 -10.45 -15.21
CA ILE A 98 -10.97 -9.19 -15.71
C ILE A 98 -10.50 -8.31 -14.55
N ASP A 99 -11.35 -8.16 -13.53
CA ASP A 99 -11.07 -7.32 -12.36
C ASP A 99 -10.98 -8.15 -11.09
N VAL A 100 -10.52 -7.55 -10.00
CA VAL A 100 -10.47 -8.24 -8.70
C VAL A 100 -11.86 -8.29 -8.11
N ALA A 101 -12.36 -9.49 -7.89
CA ALA A 101 -13.62 -9.71 -7.19
C ALA A 101 -13.34 -10.16 -5.75
N TYR A 102 -13.91 -9.42 -4.78
CA TYR A 102 -13.85 -9.82 -3.38
C TYR A 102 -15.11 -10.60 -2.99
N ARG A 103 -14.91 -11.78 -2.39
CA ARG A 103 -15.98 -12.62 -1.88
C ARG A 103 -15.75 -12.95 -0.43
N TYR A 104 -16.85 -13.05 0.30
CA TYR A 104 -16.83 -13.25 1.74
C TYR A 104 -17.55 -14.54 2.06
N PHE A 105 -16.96 -15.37 2.91
CA PHE A 105 -17.63 -16.52 3.49
C PHE A 105 -17.10 -16.79 4.89
N SER A 106 -17.80 -17.60 5.66
CA SER A 106 -17.38 -18.00 7.00
C SER A 106 -17.66 -19.46 7.25
N THR A 107 -16.81 -20.06 8.08
CA THR A 107 -17.02 -21.36 8.68
C THR A 107 -17.22 -21.18 10.20
N PRO A 108 -17.59 -22.24 10.92
CA PRO A 108 -17.62 -22.16 12.38
C PRO A 108 -16.31 -21.72 13.01
N LYS A 109 -15.14 -21.93 12.34
CA LYS A 109 -13.81 -21.67 12.89
C LYS A 109 -13.26 -20.30 12.51
N ARG A 110 -13.53 -19.80 11.28
CA ARG A 110 -12.84 -18.62 10.72
C ARG A 110 -13.71 -17.89 9.69
N LYS A 111 -13.44 -16.59 9.53
CA LYS A 111 -13.94 -15.75 8.43
C LYS A 111 -12.92 -15.68 7.31
N PHE A 112 -13.40 -15.55 6.08
CA PHE A 112 -12.55 -15.51 4.89
C PHE A 112 -12.94 -14.37 3.97
N ILE A 113 -11.90 -13.76 3.37
CA ILE A 113 -12.04 -12.89 2.21
C ILE A 113 -11.23 -13.51 1.08
N ILE A 114 -11.90 -13.82 -0.02
CA ILE A 114 -11.28 -14.28 -1.26
C ILE A 114 -11.03 -13.05 -2.13
N ALA A 115 -9.80 -12.84 -2.58
CA ALA A 115 -9.50 -11.96 -3.69
C ALA A 115 -9.33 -12.83 -4.93
N ASP A 116 -10.39 -12.91 -5.75
CA ASP A 116 -10.31 -13.59 -7.04
C ASP A 116 -9.60 -12.69 -8.03
N THR A 117 -8.42 -13.12 -8.50
CA THR A 117 -7.56 -12.32 -9.35
C THR A 117 -7.49 -12.85 -10.78
N PRO A 118 -7.41 -11.94 -11.77
CA PRO A 118 -7.34 -12.36 -13.17
C PRO A 118 -6.06 -13.16 -13.46
N GLY A 119 -6.20 -14.16 -14.34
CA GLY A 119 -5.08 -15.02 -14.75
C GLY A 119 -4.28 -14.53 -15.95
N HIS A 120 -4.77 -13.53 -16.68
CA HIS A 120 -4.15 -13.04 -17.91
C HIS A 120 -3.08 -11.96 -17.60
N GLU A 121 -1.95 -11.99 -18.33
CA GLU A 121 -0.82 -11.06 -18.07
C GLU A 121 -1.17 -9.58 -18.20
N GLN A 122 -2.12 -9.22 -19.07
CA GLN A 122 -2.59 -7.85 -19.27
C GLN A 122 -3.23 -7.27 -17.98
N TYR A 123 -3.66 -8.12 -17.06
CA TYR A 123 -4.29 -7.75 -15.79
C TYR A 123 -3.37 -7.93 -14.59
N THR A 124 -2.04 -7.99 -14.79
CA THR A 124 -1.04 -8.13 -13.70
C THR A 124 -1.24 -7.09 -12.60
N ARG A 125 -1.61 -5.85 -12.93
CA ARG A 125 -1.91 -4.80 -11.96
C ARG A 125 -3.07 -5.18 -11.03
N ASN A 126 -4.14 -5.79 -11.57
CA ASN A 126 -5.30 -6.19 -10.80
C ASN A 126 -4.93 -7.37 -9.89
N MET A 127 -4.13 -8.31 -10.40
CA MET A 127 -3.58 -9.40 -9.57
C MET A 127 -2.74 -8.86 -8.41
N ALA A 128 -1.81 -7.94 -8.68
CA ALA A 128 -0.97 -7.35 -7.63
C ALA A 128 -1.82 -6.62 -6.57
N THR A 129 -2.89 -5.93 -7.00
CA THR A 129 -3.83 -5.25 -6.10
C THR A 129 -4.57 -6.24 -5.20
N GLY A 130 -5.14 -7.32 -5.76
CA GLY A 130 -5.86 -8.34 -4.99
C GLY A 130 -4.94 -9.11 -4.04
N ALA A 131 -3.74 -9.46 -4.49
CA ALA A 131 -2.78 -10.22 -3.71
C ALA A 131 -2.10 -9.39 -2.60
N SER A 132 -2.03 -8.06 -2.73
CA SER A 132 -1.31 -7.19 -1.78
C SER A 132 -1.80 -7.26 -0.33
N THR A 133 -3.08 -7.60 -0.13
CA THR A 133 -3.71 -7.73 1.19
C THR A 133 -3.82 -9.17 1.67
N ALA A 134 -3.41 -10.15 0.85
CA ALA A 134 -3.58 -11.56 1.15
C ALA A 134 -2.57 -12.06 2.19
N ASP A 135 -3.05 -12.93 3.08
CA ASP A 135 -2.24 -13.68 4.05
C ASP A 135 -1.76 -15.01 3.45
N VAL A 136 -2.53 -15.55 2.50
CA VAL A 136 -2.27 -16.81 1.78
C VAL A 136 -2.54 -16.61 0.29
N ALA A 137 -1.72 -17.18 -0.59
CA ALA A 137 -2.03 -17.28 -2.01
C ALA A 137 -2.33 -18.73 -2.38
N ILE A 138 -3.38 -18.96 -3.15
CA ILE A 138 -3.67 -20.26 -3.79
C ILE A 138 -3.27 -20.14 -5.25
N VAL A 139 -2.19 -20.82 -5.64
CA VAL A 139 -1.72 -20.86 -7.03
C VAL A 139 -2.14 -22.17 -7.65
N LEU A 140 -3.01 -22.08 -8.67
CA LEU A 140 -3.50 -23.26 -9.40
C LEU A 140 -2.51 -23.65 -10.51
N VAL A 141 -2.39 -24.96 -10.69
CA VAL A 141 -1.57 -25.57 -11.74
C VAL A 141 -2.38 -26.73 -12.35
N ASP A 142 -2.58 -26.71 -13.66
CA ASP A 142 -3.21 -27.85 -14.37
C ASP A 142 -2.25 -29.06 -14.37
N ALA A 143 -2.67 -30.18 -13.79
CA ALA A 143 -1.85 -31.39 -13.67
C ALA A 143 -1.34 -31.94 -15.01
N ARG A 144 -2.01 -31.64 -16.12
CA ARG A 144 -1.61 -32.05 -17.48
C ARG A 144 -0.48 -31.18 -18.02
N LYS A 145 -0.47 -29.87 -17.67
CA LYS A 145 0.40 -28.85 -18.26
C LYS A 145 1.62 -28.53 -17.39
N GLY A 146 1.46 -28.60 -16.06
CA GLY A 146 2.49 -28.22 -15.09
C GLY A 146 2.71 -26.71 -15.00
N ILE A 147 3.93 -26.30 -14.66
CA ILE A 147 4.27 -24.90 -14.44
C ILE A 147 4.43 -24.18 -15.77
N LEU A 148 3.53 -23.25 -16.06
CA LEU A 148 3.56 -22.36 -17.21
C LEU A 148 4.22 -21.01 -16.88
N ALA A 149 4.50 -20.18 -17.90
CA ALA A 149 5.03 -18.83 -17.72
C ALA A 149 4.15 -17.98 -16.79
N GLN A 150 2.83 -18.05 -16.95
CA GLN A 150 1.89 -17.35 -16.07
C GLN A 150 1.93 -17.86 -14.62
N THR A 151 2.08 -19.17 -14.41
CA THR A 151 2.25 -19.74 -13.06
C THR A 151 3.49 -19.18 -12.39
N ARG A 152 4.62 -19.09 -13.13
CA ARG A 152 5.86 -18.46 -12.62
C ARG A 152 5.65 -17.00 -12.27
N ARG A 153 4.97 -16.24 -13.13
CA ARG A 153 4.64 -14.82 -12.91
C ARG A 153 3.81 -14.63 -11.63
N HIS A 154 2.77 -15.45 -11.47
CA HIS A 154 1.91 -15.39 -10.28
C HIS A 154 2.66 -15.74 -9.00
N ALA A 155 3.49 -16.78 -9.03
CA ALA A 155 4.33 -17.14 -7.89
C ALA A 155 5.37 -16.04 -7.58
N CYS A 156 5.97 -15.44 -8.62
CA CYS A 156 6.89 -14.30 -8.48
C CYS A 156 6.21 -13.11 -7.79
N ILE A 157 5.02 -12.71 -8.26
CA ILE A 157 4.26 -11.61 -7.64
C ILE A 157 3.90 -11.95 -6.19
N ALA A 158 3.45 -13.18 -5.91
CA ALA A 158 3.17 -13.62 -4.54
C ALA A 158 4.41 -13.54 -3.64
N GLY A 159 5.59 -13.94 -4.14
CA GLY A 159 6.87 -13.82 -3.43
C GLY A 159 7.26 -12.36 -3.21
N LEU A 160 7.21 -11.51 -4.24
CA LEU A 160 7.51 -10.07 -4.15
C LEU A 160 6.59 -9.34 -3.17
N LEU A 161 5.30 -9.68 -3.16
CA LEU A 161 4.34 -9.18 -2.18
C LEU A 161 4.53 -9.78 -0.78
N GLY A 162 5.54 -10.63 -0.59
CA GLY A 162 5.88 -11.23 0.69
C GLY A 162 4.75 -12.10 1.26
N ILE A 163 3.94 -12.77 0.43
CA ILE A 163 2.90 -13.66 0.93
C ILE A 163 3.58 -14.88 1.58
N PRO A 164 3.40 -15.08 2.89
CA PRO A 164 4.21 -16.05 3.63
C PRO A 164 3.87 -17.50 3.30
N ILE A 165 2.64 -17.76 2.85
CA ILE A 165 2.15 -19.10 2.59
C ILE A 165 1.51 -19.15 1.21
N VAL A 166 2.03 -20.05 0.38
CA VAL A 166 1.46 -20.38 -0.93
C VAL A 166 0.94 -21.80 -0.91
N ILE A 167 -0.35 -21.99 -1.17
CA ILE A 167 -0.95 -23.29 -1.43
C ILE A 167 -0.89 -23.50 -2.94
N ALA A 168 -0.14 -24.51 -3.36
CA ALA A 168 -0.07 -24.88 -4.76
C ALA A 168 -1.12 -25.98 -5.05
N ALA A 169 -2.28 -25.58 -5.58
CA ALA A 169 -3.35 -26.48 -5.93
C ALA A 169 -3.06 -27.11 -7.30
N ILE A 170 -2.59 -28.36 -7.30
CA ILE A 170 -2.36 -29.15 -8.52
C ILE A 170 -3.74 -29.71 -8.93
N ASN A 171 -4.40 -28.98 -9.84
CA ASN A 171 -5.79 -29.16 -10.21
C ASN A 171 -5.95 -30.08 -11.43
N LYS A 172 -7.16 -30.57 -11.61
CA LYS A 172 -7.56 -31.49 -12.69
C LYS A 172 -6.86 -32.85 -12.58
N MET A 173 -6.69 -33.32 -11.34
CA MET A 173 -6.14 -34.64 -11.09
C MET A 173 -7.00 -35.76 -11.68
N ASP A 174 -8.29 -35.51 -11.85
CA ASP A 174 -9.27 -36.38 -12.57
C ASP A 174 -8.86 -36.63 -14.03
N LEU A 175 -8.20 -35.69 -14.69
CA LEU A 175 -7.76 -35.81 -16.07
C LEU A 175 -6.39 -36.50 -16.26
N VAL A 176 -5.77 -36.89 -15.15
CA VAL A 176 -4.49 -37.63 -15.12
C VAL A 176 -4.63 -38.89 -14.23
N ASP A 177 -5.86 -39.43 -14.15
CA ASP A 177 -6.19 -40.67 -13.41
C ASP A 177 -5.70 -40.64 -11.95
N PHE A 178 -5.72 -39.45 -11.30
CA PHE A 178 -5.28 -39.24 -9.93
C PHE A 178 -3.86 -39.75 -9.64
N SER A 179 -2.95 -39.61 -10.63
CA SER A 179 -1.60 -40.16 -10.59
C SER A 179 -0.72 -39.53 -9.52
N GLU A 180 -0.19 -40.34 -8.61
CA GLU A 180 0.79 -39.93 -7.61
C GLU A 180 2.10 -39.44 -8.24
N GLU A 181 2.56 -40.07 -9.33
CA GLU A 181 3.77 -39.67 -10.03
C GLU A 181 3.67 -38.24 -10.59
N VAL A 182 2.52 -37.90 -11.20
CA VAL A 182 2.24 -36.55 -11.73
C VAL A 182 2.25 -35.53 -10.59
N PHE A 183 1.59 -35.84 -9.48
CA PHE A 183 1.59 -34.97 -8.29
C PHE A 183 2.99 -34.74 -7.75
N ASN A 184 3.76 -35.79 -7.55
CA ASN A 184 5.13 -35.69 -7.00
C ASN A 184 6.05 -34.90 -7.90
N ARG A 185 5.98 -35.08 -9.22
CA ARG A 185 6.76 -34.34 -10.21
C ARG A 185 6.48 -32.83 -10.15
N HIS A 186 5.20 -32.44 -10.15
CA HIS A 186 4.81 -31.04 -10.08
C HIS A 186 5.11 -30.42 -8.72
N SER A 187 4.92 -31.17 -7.64
CA SER A 187 5.28 -30.73 -6.27
C SER A 187 6.75 -30.39 -6.15
N ALA A 188 7.63 -31.27 -6.66
CA ALA A 188 9.08 -31.03 -6.64
C ALA A 188 9.47 -29.78 -7.45
N SER A 189 8.87 -29.59 -8.63
CA SER A 189 9.11 -28.43 -9.49
C SER A 189 8.64 -27.12 -8.81
N LEU A 190 7.46 -27.13 -8.19
CA LEU A 190 6.90 -25.99 -7.46
C LEU A 190 7.72 -25.64 -6.21
N GLN A 191 8.20 -26.62 -5.48
CA GLN A 191 9.11 -26.40 -4.36
C GLN A 191 10.46 -25.82 -4.80
N GLY A 192 10.96 -26.23 -5.98
CA GLY A 192 12.14 -25.63 -6.60
C GLY A 192 11.91 -24.15 -6.91
N LEU A 193 10.78 -23.82 -7.53
CA LEU A 193 10.37 -22.45 -7.82
C LEU A 193 10.21 -21.59 -6.55
N ALA A 194 9.58 -22.14 -5.51
CA ALA A 194 9.39 -21.44 -4.23
C ALA A 194 10.72 -21.07 -3.57
N ARG A 195 11.73 -21.95 -3.64
CA ARG A 195 13.09 -21.64 -3.14
C ARG A 195 13.75 -20.51 -3.90
N GLN A 196 13.62 -20.48 -5.23
CA GLN A 196 14.16 -19.39 -6.07
C GLN A 196 13.49 -18.05 -5.78
N LEU A 197 12.21 -18.07 -5.42
CA LEU A 197 11.40 -16.89 -5.12
C LEU A 197 11.39 -16.52 -3.62
N GLU A 198 12.18 -17.20 -2.81
CA GLU A 198 12.24 -17.01 -1.34
C GLU A 198 10.87 -17.06 -0.66
N ILE A 199 9.94 -17.86 -1.19
CA ILE A 199 8.62 -18.07 -0.58
C ILE A 199 8.80 -18.94 0.66
N PRO A 200 8.45 -18.44 1.87
CA PRO A 200 8.77 -19.13 3.12
C PRO A 200 8.14 -20.52 3.24
N ARG A 201 6.90 -20.65 2.75
CA ARG A 201 6.15 -21.91 2.84
C ARG A 201 5.30 -22.15 1.61
N LEU A 202 5.60 -23.22 0.88
CA LEU A 202 4.74 -23.71 -0.21
C LEU A 202 4.17 -25.08 0.16
N ILE A 203 2.84 -25.24 0.04
CA ILE A 203 2.10 -26.45 0.39
C ILE A 203 1.44 -26.98 -0.89
N PRO A 204 1.93 -28.05 -1.52
CA PRO A 204 1.27 -28.67 -2.66
C PRO A 204 0.07 -29.49 -2.20
N VAL A 205 -1.07 -29.34 -2.89
CA VAL A 205 -2.30 -30.09 -2.65
C VAL A 205 -2.84 -30.62 -3.98
N PRO A 206 -3.01 -31.93 -4.16
CA PRO A 206 -3.64 -32.49 -5.35
C PRO A 206 -5.16 -32.32 -5.25
N VAL A 207 -5.79 -31.73 -6.27
CA VAL A 207 -7.22 -31.44 -6.24
C VAL A 207 -7.92 -31.78 -7.57
N SER A 208 -9.22 -32.09 -7.50
CA SER A 208 -10.14 -31.95 -8.62
C SER A 208 -11.20 -30.92 -8.23
N ALA A 209 -11.09 -29.69 -8.77
CA ALA A 209 -12.04 -28.63 -8.47
C ALA A 209 -13.44 -28.97 -8.99
N LEU A 210 -13.53 -29.70 -10.10
CA LEU A 210 -14.80 -30.12 -10.67
C LEU A 210 -15.51 -31.15 -9.78
N ASP A 211 -14.78 -32.15 -9.31
CA ASP A 211 -15.35 -33.26 -8.53
C ASP A 211 -15.38 -32.97 -7.02
N GLY A 212 -14.58 -31.97 -6.55
CA GLY A 212 -14.51 -31.55 -5.15
C GLY A 212 -13.44 -32.25 -4.31
N ASP A 213 -12.58 -33.07 -4.95
CA ASP A 213 -11.53 -33.79 -4.23
C ASP A 213 -10.50 -32.84 -3.59
N ASN A 214 -10.28 -33.01 -2.29
CA ASN A 214 -9.37 -32.21 -1.46
C ASN A 214 -9.66 -30.70 -1.45
N ILE A 215 -10.88 -30.28 -1.80
CA ILE A 215 -11.31 -28.87 -1.68
C ILE A 215 -11.82 -28.61 -0.26
N VAL A 216 -12.97 -29.16 0.11
CA VAL A 216 -13.57 -29.08 1.45
C VAL A 216 -13.32 -30.37 2.21
N HIS A 217 -13.55 -31.50 1.56
CA HIS A 217 -13.34 -32.83 2.12
C HIS A 217 -12.14 -33.53 1.51
N ARG A 218 -11.50 -34.40 2.29
CA ARG A 218 -10.38 -35.20 1.80
C ARG A 218 -10.86 -36.20 0.77
N SER A 219 -10.05 -36.38 -0.27
CA SER A 219 -10.38 -37.35 -1.34
C SER A 219 -10.11 -38.78 -0.90
N THR A 220 -10.98 -39.69 -1.27
CA THR A 220 -10.75 -41.13 -1.17
C THR A 220 -10.05 -41.71 -2.41
N ARG A 221 -10.01 -40.92 -3.52
CA ARG A 221 -9.41 -41.33 -4.79
C ARG A 221 -7.92 -41.12 -4.85
N MET A 222 -7.36 -40.35 -3.90
CA MET A 222 -5.92 -40.02 -3.78
C MET A 222 -5.36 -40.50 -2.43
N PRO A 223 -5.28 -41.83 -2.18
CA PRO A 223 -4.84 -42.37 -0.88
C PRO A 223 -3.36 -42.05 -0.56
N PHE A 224 -2.56 -41.72 -1.56
CA PHE A 224 -1.18 -41.29 -1.38
C PHE A 224 -1.06 -39.91 -0.69
N TYR A 225 -2.11 -39.09 -0.77
CA TYR A 225 -2.12 -37.78 -0.14
C TYR A 225 -2.77 -37.85 1.24
N THR A 226 -1.98 -37.79 2.29
CA THR A 226 -2.45 -37.84 3.68
C THR A 226 -2.63 -36.44 4.30
N GLY A 227 -2.33 -35.39 3.52
CA GLY A 227 -2.44 -34.00 3.96
C GLY A 227 -3.89 -33.50 4.10
N PRO A 228 -4.07 -32.31 4.62
CA PRO A 228 -5.38 -31.67 4.76
C PRO A 228 -5.94 -31.19 3.42
N SER A 229 -7.28 -31.04 3.33
CA SER A 229 -7.93 -30.37 2.22
C SER A 229 -7.61 -28.86 2.18
N ILE A 230 -7.96 -28.18 1.09
CA ILE A 230 -7.76 -26.72 0.97
C ILE A 230 -8.47 -25.98 2.11
N LEU A 231 -9.74 -26.32 2.39
CA LEU A 231 -10.48 -25.66 3.47
C LEU A 231 -9.87 -25.95 4.84
N GLU A 232 -9.49 -27.21 5.11
CA GLU A 232 -8.81 -27.55 6.37
C GLU A 232 -7.50 -26.76 6.55
N LEU A 233 -6.73 -26.53 5.48
CA LEU A 233 -5.55 -25.68 5.52
C LEU A 233 -5.94 -24.23 5.86
N LEU A 234 -6.88 -23.64 5.14
CA LEU A 234 -7.31 -22.27 5.37
C LEU A 234 -7.87 -22.06 6.80
N GLU A 235 -8.51 -23.07 7.38
CA GLU A 235 -9.01 -23.02 8.75
C GLU A 235 -7.93 -23.15 9.83
N THR A 236 -6.85 -23.89 9.53
CA THR A 236 -5.85 -24.28 10.53
C THR A 236 -4.52 -23.55 10.41
N LEU A 237 -4.22 -22.97 9.23
CA LEU A 237 -2.99 -22.20 9.04
C LEU A 237 -2.93 -21.05 10.04
N PRO A 238 -1.83 -20.93 10.81
CA PRO A 238 -1.65 -19.77 11.67
C PRO A 238 -1.61 -18.52 10.78
N LEU A 239 -2.28 -17.46 11.21
CA LEU A 239 -2.10 -16.15 10.59
C LEU A 239 -0.63 -15.78 10.81
N ALA A 240 0.16 -15.88 9.77
CA ALA A 240 1.61 -16.07 9.81
C ALA A 240 2.40 -14.88 10.33
N ILE A 241 1.76 -13.78 10.69
CA ILE A 241 2.44 -12.62 11.22
C ILE A 241 1.77 -12.26 12.53
N ASP A 242 2.38 -12.67 13.63
CA ASP A 242 2.09 -12.01 14.90
C ASP A 242 2.65 -10.58 14.85
N ARG A 243 1.92 -9.72 14.13
CA ARG A 243 2.22 -8.28 14.00
C ARG A 243 2.29 -7.61 15.37
N THR A 244 1.84 -8.30 16.41
CA THR A 244 1.87 -7.78 17.79
C THR A 244 3.25 -7.87 18.43
N GLN A 245 4.13 -8.74 17.94
CA GLN A 245 5.53 -8.84 18.39
C GLN A 245 6.47 -7.87 17.66
N ALA A 246 6.03 -7.32 16.54
CA ALA A 246 6.79 -6.28 15.85
C ALA A 246 6.84 -4.99 16.66
N THR A 247 7.79 -4.14 16.35
CA THR A 247 7.96 -2.84 17.00
C THR A 247 6.78 -1.91 16.68
N PHE A 248 6.29 -1.20 17.68
CA PHE A 248 5.10 -0.36 17.54
C PHE A 248 5.27 0.76 16.51
N ARG A 249 4.27 0.90 15.62
CA ARG A 249 4.15 1.94 14.59
C ARG A 249 2.71 2.42 14.49
N LEU A 250 2.50 3.72 14.65
CA LEU A 250 1.21 4.38 14.41
C LEU A 250 1.40 5.58 13.48
N PRO A 251 1.22 5.42 12.15
CA PRO A 251 1.13 6.55 11.24
C PRO A 251 -0.11 7.39 11.55
N ILE A 252 0.07 8.70 11.73
CA ILE A 252 -1.02 9.61 12.08
C ILE A 252 -1.85 9.91 10.84
N GLN A 253 -3.13 9.57 10.88
CA GLN A 253 -4.09 9.82 9.81
C GLN A 253 -4.87 11.11 10.03
N ARG A 254 -5.14 11.44 11.29
CA ARG A 254 -5.90 12.62 11.68
C ARG A 254 -5.53 13.09 13.10
N VAL A 255 -5.47 14.40 13.28
CA VAL A 255 -5.43 15.02 14.61
C VAL A 255 -6.87 15.35 15.02
N VAL A 256 -7.27 14.90 16.21
CA VAL A 256 -8.61 15.11 16.79
C VAL A 256 -8.48 16.13 17.90
N ARG A 257 -9.15 17.28 17.74
CA ARG A 257 -9.13 18.38 18.72
C ARG A 257 -10.53 18.98 18.88
N PRO A 258 -11.43 18.29 19.61
CA PRO A 258 -12.82 18.74 19.78
C PRO A 258 -12.93 19.96 20.66
N ASN A 259 -11.98 20.18 21.57
CA ASN A 259 -11.89 21.32 22.49
C ASN A 259 -10.41 21.66 22.78
N GLN A 260 -10.16 22.64 23.66
CA GLN A 260 -8.80 23.09 24.00
C GLN A 260 -8.03 22.07 24.86
N ASP A 261 -8.71 21.25 25.64
CA ASP A 261 -8.12 20.34 26.62
C ASP A 261 -7.83 18.94 26.05
N PHE A 262 -8.34 18.62 24.85
CA PHE A 262 -8.15 17.33 24.20
C PHE A 262 -7.39 17.44 22.90
N ARG A 263 -6.27 16.72 22.81
CA ARG A 263 -5.50 16.54 21.59
C ARG A 263 -5.19 15.07 21.38
N GLY A 264 -5.87 14.45 20.42
CA GLY A 264 -5.74 13.04 20.11
C GLY A 264 -5.13 12.82 18.70
N PHE A 265 -4.34 11.78 18.55
CA PHE A 265 -3.70 11.38 17.32
C PHE A 265 -4.35 10.07 16.85
N ALA A 266 -5.21 10.19 15.83
CA ALA A 266 -5.94 9.06 15.28
C ALA A 266 -5.18 8.38 14.17
N GLY A 267 -5.13 7.05 14.21
CA GLY A 267 -4.51 6.21 13.18
C GLY A 267 -4.80 4.73 13.40
N GLN A 268 -4.43 3.92 12.42
CA GLN A 268 -4.41 2.48 12.54
C GLN A 268 -3.01 2.03 12.97
N ILE A 269 -2.92 1.22 14.00
CA ILE A 269 -1.66 0.60 14.43
C ILE A 269 -1.17 -0.30 13.30
N SER A 270 -0.07 0.07 12.66
CA SER A 270 0.52 -0.68 11.54
C SER A 270 1.30 -1.91 12.01
N ALA A 271 1.95 -1.81 13.16
CA ALA A 271 2.75 -2.88 13.75
C ALA A 271 2.79 -2.76 15.28
N GLY A 272 3.04 -3.87 15.96
CA GLY A 272 3.25 -3.91 17.40
C GLY A 272 2.01 -3.74 18.25
N ALA A 273 2.24 -3.43 19.52
CA ALA A 273 1.21 -3.16 20.52
C ALA A 273 1.66 -2.01 21.42
N ILE A 274 0.69 -1.35 22.08
CA ILE A 274 0.93 -0.17 22.92
C ILE A 274 0.02 -0.20 24.15
N ARG A 275 0.47 0.38 25.24
CA ARG A 275 -0.27 0.56 26.48
C ARG A 275 -0.17 2.01 26.98
N PRO A 276 -1.11 2.52 27.74
CA PRO A 276 -0.93 3.75 28.48
C PRO A 276 0.33 3.67 29.37
N GLY A 277 1.13 4.74 29.40
CA GLY A 277 2.41 4.81 30.09
C GLY A 277 3.63 4.38 29.28
N ASP A 278 3.46 3.72 28.14
CA ASP A 278 4.58 3.33 27.27
C ASP A 278 5.27 4.56 26.68
N GLU A 279 6.61 4.51 26.65
CA GLU A 279 7.42 5.57 26.03
C GLU A 279 7.47 5.43 24.52
N VAL A 280 7.30 6.55 23.84
CA VAL A 280 7.25 6.64 22.38
C VAL A 280 8.05 7.81 21.85
N PHE A 281 8.46 7.72 20.58
CA PHE A 281 8.92 8.85 19.80
C PHE A 281 7.79 9.49 19.01
N ALA A 282 7.72 10.80 19.05
CA ALA A 282 6.95 11.63 18.12
C ALA A 282 7.86 12.00 16.94
N LEU A 283 7.64 11.38 15.78
CA LEU A 283 8.45 11.56 14.58
C LEU A 283 7.74 12.47 13.56
N PRO A 284 8.46 13.34 12.82
CA PRO A 284 9.91 13.34 12.58
C PRO A 284 10.75 14.12 13.61
N SER A 285 10.15 14.80 14.60
CA SER A 285 10.88 15.64 15.56
C SER A 285 11.82 14.85 16.49
N GLY A 286 11.56 13.54 16.69
CA GLY A 286 12.35 12.70 17.61
C GLY A 286 12.11 12.99 19.10
N ARG A 287 11.07 13.79 19.46
CA ARG A 287 10.74 14.06 20.86
C ARG A 287 10.20 12.80 21.53
N ARG A 288 10.72 12.52 22.72
CA ARG A 288 10.22 11.43 23.58
C ARG A 288 9.04 11.93 24.40
N THR A 289 8.05 11.07 24.57
CA THR A 289 6.87 11.30 25.40
C THR A 289 6.30 9.95 25.82
N ARG A 290 5.20 9.99 26.60
CA ARG A 290 4.45 8.81 27.03
C ARG A 290 3.02 8.85 26.50
N VAL A 291 2.47 7.67 26.23
CA VAL A 291 1.06 7.53 25.90
C VAL A 291 0.24 7.75 27.17
N ARG A 292 -0.69 8.73 27.14
CA ARG A 292 -1.60 9.02 28.27
C ARG A 292 -2.81 8.09 28.22
N THR A 293 -3.54 8.07 27.09
CA THR A 293 -4.73 7.22 26.92
C THR A 293 -4.76 6.62 25.52
N ILE A 294 -5.48 5.51 25.39
CA ILE A 294 -5.80 4.85 24.13
C ILE A 294 -7.32 4.77 24.06
N SER A 295 -7.95 5.49 23.15
CA SER A 295 -9.40 5.56 23.04
C SER A 295 -9.91 4.98 21.73
N THR A 296 -11.07 4.34 21.79
CA THR A 296 -11.86 3.88 20.64
C THR A 296 -13.27 4.43 20.73
N PHE A 297 -14.15 4.06 19.82
CA PHE A 297 -15.57 4.40 19.91
C PHE A 297 -16.23 3.80 21.15
N ASP A 298 -15.80 2.60 21.55
CA ASP A 298 -16.38 1.84 22.67
C ASP A 298 -15.77 2.23 24.05
N GLY A 299 -14.82 3.18 24.06
CA GLY A 299 -14.16 3.66 25.28
C GLY A 299 -12.65 3.51 25.28
N ASP A 300 -12.05 3.65 26.46
CA ASP A 300 -10.61 3.59 26.66
C ASP A 300 -10.13 2.13 26.80
N LEU A 301 -8.97 1.86 26.22
CA LEU A 301 -8.34 0.54 26.21
C LEU A 301 -7.11 0.52 27.12
N ALA A 302 -6.96 -0.55 27.88
CA ALA A 302 -5.74 -0.84 28.64
C ALA A 302 -4.57 -1.29 27.73
N ARG A 303 -4.86 -1.74 26.51
CA ARG A 303 -3.88 -2.16 25.50
C ARG A 303 -4.51 -2.13 24.12
N ALA A 304 -3.75 -1.68 23.14
CA ALA A 304 -4.12 -1.82 21.73
C ALA A 304 -2.99 -2.49 20.93
N ARG A 305 -3.35 -3.11 19.82
CA ARG A 305 -2.41 -3.86 18.94
C ARG A 305 -2.77 -3.69 17.47
N SER A 306 -1.81 -3.97 16.59
CA SER A 306 -2.07 -4.05 15.16
C SER A 306 -3.13 -5.14 14.85
N PRO A 307 -4.09 -4.86 13.94
CA PRO A 307 -4.29 -3.62 13.17
C PRO A 307 -5.42 -2.70 13.71
N GLN A 308 -5.57 -2.54 15.01
CA GLN A 308 -6.63 -1.73 15.59
C GLN A 308 -6.51 -0.25 15.22
N SER A 309 -7.66 0.39 14.96
CA SER A 309 -7.77 1.84 14.80
C SER A 309 -8.03 2.49 16.14
N VAL A 310 -7.18 3.44 16.52
CA VAL A 310 -7.21 4.06 17.85
C VAL A 310 -6.97 5.57 17.77
N VAL A 311 -7.31 6.26 18.86
CA VAL A 311 -6.89 7.63 19.13
C VAL A 311 -5.96 7.60 20.33
N LEU A 312 -4.71 8.01 20.16
CA LEU A 312 -3.75 8.16 21.25
C LEU A 312 -3.72 9.60 21.74
N THR A 313 -3.67 9.81 23.05
CA THR A 313 -3.25 11.07 23.66
C THR A 313 -1.87 10.91 24.27
N LEU A 314 -1.09 11.98 24.29
CA LEU A 314 0.27 12.00 24.83
C LEU A 314 0.31 12.80 26.13
N GLU A 315 1.31 12.56 26.97
CA GLU A 315 1.51 13.33 28.21
C GLU A 315 1.95 14.76 27.90
N ASP A 316 2.83 14.92 26.91
CA ASP A 316 3.34 16.22 26.49
C ASP A 316 2.55 16.78 25.31
N GLU A 317 2.46 18.10 25.25
CA GLU A 317 1.95 18.79 24.06
C GLU A 317 3.03 18.81 22.96
N ILE A 318 2.83 17.98 21.96
CA ILE A 318 3.74 17.85 20.81
C ILE A 318 2.96 18.12 19.53
N ASP A 319 3.56 18.91 18.64
CA ASP A 319 3.01 19.17 17.33
C ASP A 319 3.29 17.98 16.40
N LEU A 320 2.21 17.26 16.10
CA LEU A 320 2.17 16.17 15.16
C LEU A 320 1.00 16.38 14.21
N SER A 321 1.20 16.02 12.95
CA SER A 321 0.24 16.20 11.87
C SER A 321 -0.02 14.90 11.13
N ARG A 322 -0.99 14.93 10.21
CA ARG A 322 -1.16 13.83 9.25
C ARG A 322 0.13 13.62 8.46
N GLY A 323 0.60 12.37 8.41
CA GLY A 323 1.85 11.99 7.75
C GLY A 323 3.00 11.76 8.71
N ASP A 324 2.91 12.27 9.95
CA ASP A 324 3.85 11.97 11.02
C ASP A 324 3.57 10.60 11.63
N MET A 325 4.44 10.14 12.53
CA MET A 325 4.33 8.80 13.12
C MET A 325 4.65 8.83 14.62
N ILE A 326 3.88 8.05 15.39
CA ILE A 326 4.24 7.68 16.75
C ILE A 326 4.85 6.28 16.70
N ALA A 327 6.06 6.13 17.23
CA ALA A 327 6.81 4.87 17.14
C ALA A 327 7.44 4.50 18.48
N SER A 328 7.74 3.20 18.66
CA SER A 328 8.48 2.71 19.82
C SER A 328 9.87 3.33 19.88
N ILE A 329 10.36 3.57 21.11
CA ILE A 329 11.73 4.04 21.34
C ILE A 329 12.79 2.93 21.12
N ALA A 330 12.39 1.66 21.22
CA ALA A 330 13.33 0.54 21.12
C ALA A 330 13.93 0.36 19.71
N ASP A 331 13.13 0.66 18.69
CA ASP A 331 13.55 0.53 17.29
C ASP A 331 12.75 1.55 16.45
N PRO A 332 13.14 2.81 16.42
CA PRO A 332 12.46 3.83 15.64
C PRO A 332 12.73 3.66 14.14
N PRO A 333 11.76 3.95 13.25
CA PRO A 333 12.00 3.92 11.82
C PRO A 333 13.05 4.96 11.42
N ARG A 334 13.87 4.62 10.44
CA ARG A 334 14.89 5.53 9.93
C ARG A 334 14.24 6.66 9.12
N LYS A 335 14.68 7.88 9.37
CA LYS A 335 14.27 9.04 8.57
C LYS A 335 15.15 9.10 7.31
N THR A 336 14.53 9.07 6.13
CA THR A 336 15.27 9.09 4.86
C THR A 336 14.52 9.84 3.77
N SER A 337 15.25 10.42 2.83
CA SER A 337 14.71 10.98 1.58
C SER A 337 15.08 10.14 0.36
N SER A 338 15.81 9.04 0.52
CA SER A 338 16.20 8.16 -0.57
C SER A 338 15.95 6.70 -0.23
N ILE A 339 15.23 6.01 -1.09
CA ILE A 339 14.84 4.61 -0.91
C ILE A 339 15.05 3.83 -2.20
N GLU A 340 15.34 2.53 -2.06
CA GLU A 340 15.26 1.58 -3.16
C GLU A 340 13.98 0.76 -3.02
N ALA A 341 13.23 0.62 -4.11
CA ALA A 341 12.00 -0.14 -4.11
C ALA A 341 11.89 -1.07 -5.33
N THR A 342 11.26 -2.22 -5.12
CA THR A 342 10.72 -3.02 -6.23
C THR A 342 9.39 -2.43 -6.60
N VAL A 343 9.22 -2.01 -7.86
CA VAL A 343 7.99 -1.37 -8.35
C VAL A 343 7.32 -2.27 -9.38
N VAL A 344 6.03 -2.50 -9.19
CA VAL A 344 5.12 -3.03 -10.21
C VAL A 344 4.53 -1.84 -10.96
N TRP A 345 4.87 -1.69 -12.24
CA TRP A 345 4.43 -0.56 -13.03
C TRP A 345 3.03 -0.80 -13.60
N MET A 346 2.10 0.13 -13.40
CA MET A 346 0.67 -0.04 -13.68
C MET A 346 0.13 0.99 -14.69
N HIS A 347 0.98 1.92 -15.15
CA HIS A 347 0.56 3.01 -16.03
C HIS A 347 0.95 2.72 -17.48
N ALA A 348 0.11 3.17 -18.44
CA ALA A 348 0.37 2.97 -19.88
C ALA A 348 1.63 3.72 -20.35
N LYS A 349 1.90 4.91 -19.77
CA LYS A 349 3.11 5.68 -20.03
C LYS A 349 4.28 5.02 -19.28
N PRO A 350 5.39 4.67 -19.97
CA PRO A 350 6.52 4.00 -19.33
C PRO A 350 7.17 4.85 -18.24
N LEU A 351 7.61 4.20 -17.15
CA LEU A 351 8.47 4.81 -16.14
C LEU A 351 9.89 4.96 -16.68
N ARG A 352 10.48 6.14 -16.49
CA ARG A 352 11.86 6.44 -16.87
C ARG A 352 12.58 7.15 -15.73
N PRO A 353 13.91 7.02 -15.63
CA PRO A 353 14.71 7.89 -14.77
C PRO A 353 14.46 9.37 -15.08
N GLY A 354 14.50 10.22 -14.05
CA GLY A 354 14.17 11.65 -14.12
C GLY A 354 12.67 11.97 -14.01
N ALA A 355 11.78 10.98 -14.11
CA ALA A 355 10.35 11.21 -14.01
C ALA A 355 9.94 11.49 -12.55
N THR A 356 8.99 12.43 -12.38
CA THR A 356 8.49 12.86 -11.07
C THR A 356 7.04 12.41 -10.89
N TYR A 357 6.74 11.88 -9.70
CA TYR A 357 5.44 11.38 -9.28
C TYR A 357 5.07 11.94 -7.90
N LEU A 358 3.80 11.80 -7.51
CA LEU A 358 3.41 11.87 -6.11
C LEU A 358 3.60 10.48 -5.51
N LEU A 359 4.39 10.39 -4.45
CA LEU A 359 4.58 9.17 -3.69
C LEU A 359 3.71 9.23 -2.43
N LYS A 360 2.84 8.25 -2.27
CA LYS A 360 2.08 8.04 -1.05
C LYS A 360 2.70 6.91 -0.24
N HIS A 361 3.14 7.23 0.97
CA HIS A 361 3.67 6.29 1.94
C HIS A 361 2.88 6.45 3.25
N THR A 362 2.28 5.39 3.73
CA THR A 362 1.38 5.43 4.89
C THR A 362 0.30 6.53 4.74
N SER A 363 0.29 7.53 5.62
CA SER A 363 -0.61 8.69 5.57
C SER A 363 -0.01 9.94 4.92
N GLN A 364 1.28 9.89 4.52
CA GLN A 364 2.03 10.98 3.91
C GLN A 364 1.98 10.91 2.38
N THR A 365 1.89 12.07 1.72
CA THR A 365 2.05 12.19 0.27
C THR A 365 3.11 13.25 -0.01
N VAL A 366 4.13 12.88 -0.79
CA VAL A 366 5.28 13.73 -1.12
C VAL A 366 5.58 13.66 -2.61
N ARG A 367 6.29 14.66 -3.15
CA ARG A 367 6.91 14.53 -4.47
C ARG A 367 8.08 13.56 -4.40
N ALA A 368 8.21 12.76 -5.46
CA ALA A 368 9.27 11.78 -5.59
C ALA A 368 9.79 11.77 -7.02
N THR A 369 11.09 11.68 -7.18
CA THR A 369 11.76 11.57 -8.47
C THR A 369 12.40 10.19 -8.56
N ILE A 370 12.22 9.52 -9.69
CA ILE A 370 12.94 8.27 -9.98
C ILE A 370 14.35 8.65 -10.43
N THR A 371 15.34 8.45 -9.59
CA THR A 371 16.73 8.83 -9.90
C THR A 371 17.45 7.75 -10.69
N GLU A 372 17.12 6.49 -10.46
CA GLU A 372 17.75 5.36 -11.14
C GLU A 372 16.75 4.24 -11.40
N LEU A 373 16.83 3.59 -12.56
CA LEU A 373 16.25 2.30 -12.85
C LEU A 373 17.38 1.27 -12.89
N ARG A 374 17.52 0.47 -11.83
CA ARG A 374 18.62 -0.49 -11.70
C ARG A 374 18.44 -1.69 -12.59
N SER A 375 17.24 -2.28 -12.54
CA SER A 375 16.95 -3.48 -13.34
C SER A 375 15.44 -3.64 -13.59
N ARG A 376 15.12 -4.41 -14.61
CA ARG A 376 13.80 -4.98 -14.85
C ARG A 376 13.84 -6.48 -14.55
N ILE A 377 12.85 -6.97 -13.83
CA ILE A 377 12.72 -8.40 -13.51
C ILE A 377 12.03 -9.11 -14.69
N ASP A 378 12.71 -10.06 -15.27
CA ASP A 378 12.11 -11.03 -16.16
C ASP A 378 11.43 -12.12 -15.32
N VAL A 379 10.11 -12.05 -15.23
CA VAL A 379 9.32 -12.96 -14.40
C VAL A 379 9.23 -14.40 -14.96
N GLU A 380 9.57 -14.61 -16.23
CA GLU A 380 9.58 -15.94 -16.85
C GLU A 380 10.88 -16.68 -16.53
N HIS A 381 12.01 -15.99 -16.61
CA HIS A 381 13.33 -16.54 -16.37
C HIS A 381 13.84 -16.27 -14.94
N LEU A 382 13.12 -15.47 -14.15
CA LEU A 382 13.50 -15.03 -12.81
C LEU A 382 14.89 -14.37 -12.79
N ALA A 383 15.16 -13.54 -13.80
CA ALA A 383 16.42 -12.85 -14.01
C ALA A 383 16.24 -11.34 -13.95
N GLU A 384 17.26 -10.64 -13.49
CA GLU A 384 17.31 -9.18 -13.53
C GLU A 384 18.05 -8.75 -14.81
N ASN A 385 17.40 -7.93 -15.61
CA ASN A 385 17.94 -7.41 -16.85
C ASN A 385 18.08 -5.89 -16.78
N SER A 386 19.13 -5.33 -17.38
CA SER A 386 19.24 -3.89 -17.57
C SER A 386 18.09 -3.40 -18.47
N ALA A 387 17.48 -2.28 -18.10
CA ALA A 387 16.40 -1.67 -18.87
C ALA A 387 16.47 -0.14 -18.78
N ALA A 388 16.11 0.55 -19.87
CA ALA A 388 16.03 2.01 -19.88
C ALA A 388 14.68 2.55 -19.37
N GLN A 389 13.66 1.70 -19.29
CA GLN A 389 12.31 2.05 -18.85
C GLN A 389 11.56 0.81 -18.39
N LEU A 390 10.48 1.02 -17.59
CA LEU A 390 9.48 -0.02 -17.31
C LEU A 390 8.21 0.28 -18.09
N ALA A 391 7.76 -0.68 -18.88
CA ALA A 391 6.46 -0.64 -19.56
C ALA A 391 5.34 -1.10 -18.62
N LEU A 392 4.08 -0.97 -19.07
CA LEU A 392 2.91 -1.48 -18.35
C LEU A 392 3.09 -2.97 -18.01
N ASN A 393 2.83 -3.31 -16.74
CA ASN A 393 2.98 -4.65 -16.14
C ASN A 393 4.44 -5.12 -15.95
N ASP A 394 5.43 -4.30 -16.26
CA ASP A 394 6.81 -4.60 -15.88
C ASP A 394 7.02 -4.47 -14.37
N ILE A 395 7.97 -5.23 -13.88
CA ILE A 395 8.45 -5.16 -12.50
C ILE A 395 9.93 -4.81 -12.54
N GLY A 396 10.37 -3.89 -11.69
CA GLY A 396 11.78 -3.50 -11.67
C GLY A 396 12.22 -2.86 -10.37
N HIS A 397 13.52 -2.71 -10.22
CA HIS A 397 14.16 -2.08 -9.07
C HIS A 397 14.51 -0.64 -9.42
N VAL A 398 14.03 0.29 -8.60
CA VAL A 398 14.23 1.72 -8.80
C VAL A 398 14.77 2.38 -7.53
N VAL A 399 15.56 3.43 -7.70
CA VAL A 399 15.92 4.37 -6.64
C VAL A 399 15.01 5.57 -6.75
N ILE A 400 14.46 5.98 -5.60
CA ILE A 400 13.46 7.03 -5.49
C ILE A 400 13.93 8.05 -4.47
N ASP A 401 14.09 9.29 -4.89
CA ASP A 401 14.35 10.42 -4.00
C ASP A 401 13.07 11.21 -3.76
N THR A 402 12.88 11.66 -2.52
CA THR A 402 11.66 12.33 -2.08
C THR A 402 11.95 13.75 -1.60
N SER A 403 11.03 14.68 -1.89
CA SER A 403 11.14 16.09 -1.50
C SER A 403 11.03 16.34 0.01
N ARG A 404 10.51 15.37 0.76
CA ARG A 404 10.44 15.37 2.23
C ARG A 404 10.80 13.99 2.74
N PRO A 405 11.44 13.91 3.92
CA PRO A 405 11.80 12.63 4.48
C PRO A 405 10.58 11.74 4.75
N LEU A 406 10.76 10.46 4.51
CA LEU A 406 9.85 9.39 4.89
C LEU A 406 10.33 8.73 6.20
N LEU A 407 9.44 7.92 6.79
CA LEU A 407 9.69 7.09 7.96
C LEU A 407 9.37 5.62 7.61
N PRO A 408 10.11 5.01 6.67
CA PRO A 408 9.80 3.68 6.19
C PRO A 408 10.42 2.60 7.07
N ASP A 409 9.80 1.42 7.03
CA ASP A 409 10.44 0.15 7.34
C ASP A 409 10.73 -0.60 6.02
N LEU A 410 11.54 -1.64 6.04
CA LEU A 410 11.67 -2.52 4.88
C LEU A 410 10.36 -3.32 4.69
N TYR A 411 9.97 -3.54 3.45
CA TYR A 411 8.73 -4.26 3.14
C TYR A 411 8.67 -5.67 3.73
N ARG A 412 9.81 -6.37 3.77
CA ARG A 412 9.93 -7.70 4.37
C ARG A 412 9.64 -7.70 5.88
N ASP A 413 9.94 -6.59 6.57
CA ASP A 413 9.78 -6.46 8.02
C ASP A 413 8.37 -5.94 8.37
N SER A 414 7.85 -4.99 7.57
CA SER A 414 6.50 -4.45 7.73
C SER A 414 5.90 -4.05 6.38
N ARG A 415 4.91 -4.82 5.89
CA ARG A 415 4.21 -4.46 4.64
C ARG A 415 3.53 -3.10 4.71
N ALA A 416 2.94 -2.76 5.87
CA ALA A 416 2.15 -1.54 6.03
C ALA A 416 3.00 -0.26 5.96
N THR A 417 4.22 -0.29 6.50
CA THR A 417 5.17 0.84 6.54
C THR A 417 6.30 0.70 5.52
N GLY A 418 6.39 -0.45 4.83
CA GLY A 418 7.36 -0.69 3.75
C GLY A 418 6.77 -0.61 2.34
N SER A 419 5.47 -0.33 2.19
CA SER A 419 4.81 -0.16 0.89
C SER A 419 4.64 1.30 0.51
N LEU A 420 4.60 1.55 -0.78
CA LEU A 420 4.32 2.86 -1.35
C LEU A 420 3.48 2.77 -2.63
N ILE A 421 2.85 3.88 -2.99
CA ILE A 421 2.13 4.05 -4.25
C ILE A 421 2.72 5.25 -4.97
N LEU A 422 3.02 5.09 -6.26
CA LEU A 422 3.34 6.18 -7.17
C LEU A 422 2.08 6.62 -7.90
N ILE A 423 1.81 7.92 -7.91
CA ILE A 423 0.62 8.52 -8.49
C ILE A 423 1.08 9.50 -9.57
N ASP A 424 0.52 9.41 -10.77
CA ASP A 424 0.78 10.39 -11.82
C ASP A 424 0.13 11.73 -11.44
N PRO A 425 0.89 12.84 -11.36
CA PRO A 425 0.35 14.14 -10.96
C PRO A 425 -0.59 14.76 -12.00
N ALA A 426 -0.58 14.28 -13.25
CA ALA A 426 -1.40 14.85 -14.32
C ALA A 426 -2.87 14.40 -14.26
N ASP A 427 -3.11 13.13 -13.93
CA ASP A 427 -4.45 12.54 -13.93
C ASP A 427 -4.85 11.91 -12.58
N ASN A 428 -3.97 11.93 -11.58
CA ASN A 428 -4.14 11.32 -10.26
C ASN A 428 -4.38 9.81 -10.29
N THR A 429 -4.01 9.12 -11.37
CA THR A 429 -4.08 7.66 -11.44
C THR A 429 -2.91 7.01 -10.70
N THR A 430 -3.14 5.80 -10.18
CA THR A 430 -2.05 4.98 -9.63
C THR A 430 -1.14 4.52 -10.76
N ALA A 431 0.09 5.05 -10.78
CA ALA A 431 1.09 4.72 -11.79
C ALA A 431 1.89 3.46 -11.44
N GLY A 432 2.12 3.20 -10.17
CA GLY A 432 2.81 1.99 -9.71
C GLY A 432 2.64 1.74 -8.21
N ALA A 433 2.90 0.51 -7.81
CA ALA A 433 2.98 0.11 -6.41
C ALA A 433 4.40 -0.38 -6.12
N GLY A 434 4.96 0.05 -4.99
CA GLY A 434 6.35 -0.23 -4.63
C GLY A 434 6.49 -0.91 -3.27
N MET A 435 7.46 -1.80 -3.17
CA MET A 435 7.91 -2.49 -1.97
C MET A 435 9.33 -2.02 -1.64
N ILE A 436 9.51 -1.35 -0.52
CA ILE A 436 10.80 -0.78 -0.09
C ILE A 436 11.74 -1.93 0.31
N ARG A 437 12.87 -2.06 -0.39
CA ARG A 437 13.86 -3.12 -0.15
C ARG A 437 15.14 -2.62 0.49
N ALA A 438 15.46 -1.34 0.30
CA ALA A 438 16.59 -0.70 0.98
C ALA A 438 16.26 0.75 1.32
N ILE A 439 16.82 1.20 2.43
CA ILE A 439 16.72 2.55 2.95
C ILE A 439 18.14 3.11 2.90
N HIS A 440 18.34 4.12 2.05
CA HIS A 440 19.63 4.80 1.98
C HIS A 440 19.71 5.83 3.09
N ASP A 441 20.88 6.01 3.65
CA ASP A 441 21.13 7.21 4.45
C ASP A 441 20.88 8.39 3.53
N ALA A 442 20.19 9.42 4.03
CA ALA A 442 20.12 10.67 3.30
C ALA A 442 21.58 10.98 2.95
N PRO A 443 21.94 11.14 1.66
CA PRO A 443 23.27 11.58 1.36
C PRO A 443 23.50 12.79 2.23
N ASP A 444 24.65 12.83 2.91
CA ASP A 444 25.10 14.03 3.61
C ASP A 444 24.82 15.17 2.65
N SER A 445 24.04 16.12 3.07
CA SER A 445 23.28 17.08 2.26
C SER A 445 24.18 17.96 1.38
N ASP A 446 24.80 17.33 0.39
CA ASP A 446 25.23 17.98 -0.86
C ASP A 446 24.16 17.81 -1.97
N HIS A 447 22.99 17.26 -1.65
CA HIS A 447 21.82 17.46 -2.50
C HIS A 447 21.45 18.94 -2.38
N LYS A 448 21.84 19.68 -3.37
CA LYS A 448 21.28 20.97 -3.70
C LYS A 448 19.79 20.89 -3.45
N HIS A 449 19.35 21.38 -2.28
CA HIS A 449 17.92 21.59 -2.03
C HIS A 449 17.42 22.33 -3.24
N ALA A 450 16.40 21.78 -3.93
CA ALA A 450 15.83 22.50 -5.05
C ALA A 450 15.54 23.91 -4.53
N THR A 451 16.35 24.85 -4.94
CA THR A 451 16.30 26.23 -4.44
C THR A 451 14.90 26.73 -4.73
N THR A 452 14.13 26.98 -3.69
CA THR A 452 12.74 27.45 -3.83
C THR A 452 12.62 28.79 -3.14
N GLY A 453 12.01 29.74 -3.85
CA GLY A 453 11.86 31.08 -3.35
C GLY A 453 11.47 32.06 -4.46
N VAL A 454 11.48 33.33 -4.13
CA VAL A 454 11.18 34.42 -5.06
C VAL A 454 12.43 35.29 -5.19
N LEU A 455 13.02 35.31 -6.38
CA LEU A 455 14.16 36.17 -6.73
C LEU A 455 13.63 37.34 -7.56
N ASN A 456 13.83 38.57 -7.08
CA ASN A 456 13.55 39.76 -7.84
C ASN A 456 14.84 40.26 -8.50
N VAL A 457 14.85 40.36 -9.83
CA VAL A 457 15.97 40.80 -10.65
C VAL A 457 15.51 42.04 -11.40
N ALA A 458 15.92 43.20 -10.90
CA ALA A 458 15.54 44.48 -11.52
C ALA A 458 16.41 44.77 -12.76
N ASN A 459 15.76 45.10 -13.87
CA ASN A 459 16.39 45.56 -15.12
C ASN A 459 17.51 44.64 -15.71
N ARG A 460 17.50 43.36 -15.41
CA ARG A 460 18.55 42.40 -15.80
C ARG A 460 17.94 41.14 -16.42
N SER A 461 17.27 41.29 -17.57
CA SER A 461 16.63 40.20 -18.29
C SER A 461 17.59 39.11 -18.79
N ASP A 462 18.83 39.50 -19.10
CA ASP A 462 19.95 38.63 -19.43
C ASP A 462 20.34 37.72 -18.26
N LEU A 463 20.43 38.30 -17.06
CA LEU A 463 20.72 37.60 -15.83
C LEU A 463 19.58 36.65 -15.42
N ALA A 464 18.35 37.15 -15.50
CA ALA A 464 17.16 36.34 -15.24
C ALA A 464 17.08 35.09 -16.17
N ALA A 465 17.38 35.27 -17.46
CA ALA A 465 17.37 34.16 -18.42
C ALA A 465 18.48 33.13 -18.14
N HIS A 466 19.67 33.59 -17.74
CA HIS A 466 20.77 32.69 -17.40
C HIS A 466 20.47 31.89 -16.13
N ILE A 467 19.95 32.53 -15.09
CA ILE A 467 19.52 31.84 -13.85
C ILE A 467 18.41 30.83 -14.12
N GLU A 468 17.43 31.22 -14.93
CA GLU A 468 16.36 30.32 -15.36
C GLU A 468 16.92 29.06 -16.03
N GLN A 469 17.81 29.21 -17.00
CA GLN A 469 18.43 28.07 -17.71
C GLN A 469 19.24 27.18 -16.76
N SER A 470 20.02 27.79 -15.85
CA SER A 470 20.81 27.03 -14.87
C SER A 470 19.94 26.23 -13.91
N LEU A 471 18.87 26.83 -13.38
CA LEU A 471 17.93 26.16 -12.49
C LEU A 471 17.13 25.06 -13.21
N LEU A 472 16.74 25.28 -14.46
CA LEU A 472 16.09 24.25 -15.29
C LEU A 472 17.04 23.07 -15.56
N ALA A 473 18.33 23.34 -15.79
CA ALA A 473 19.35 22.30 -15.96
C ALA A 473 19.57 21.49 -14.67
N GLU A 474 19.34 22.08 -13.50
CA GLU A 474 19.34 21.42 -12.20
C GLU A 474 18.04 20.68 -11.88
N GLY A 475 17.03 20.73 -12.77
CA GLY A 475 15.74 20.08 -12.59
C GLY A 475 14.74 20.88 -11.74
N ALA A 476 14.98 22.15 -11.48
CA ALA A 476 14.05 23.02 -10.75
C ALA A 476 12.83 23.37 -11.62
N ILE A 477 11.69 23.60 -10.96
CA ILE A 477 10.52 24.21 -11.62
C ILE A 477 10.69 25.72 -11.52
N VAL A 478 10.84 26.41 -12.65
CA VAL A 478 11.05 27.85 -12.68
C VAL A 478 9.84 28.54 -13.30
N LEU A 479 9.37 29.60 -12.64
CA LEU A 479 8.35 30.53 -13.16
C LEU A 479 8.99 31.91 -13.30
N ARG A 480 9.07 32.42 -14.51
CA ARG A 480 9.55 33.78 -14.81
C ARG A 480 8.37 34.69 -15.12
N THR A 481 8.33 35.88 -14.53
CA THR A 481 7.22 36.84 -14.69
C THR A 481 7.69 38.28 -14.58
N HIS A 482 6.99 39.19 -15.26
CA HIS A 482 7.19 40.64 -15.14
C HIS A 482 6.16 41.29 -14.20
N ASN A 483 5.25 40.51 -13.62
CA ASN A 483 4.20 41.02 -12.73
C ASN A 483 4.49 40.68 -11.25
N PRO A 484 5.13 41.58 -10.50
CA PRO A 484 5.43 41.36 -9.08
C PRO A 484 4.20 41.35 -8.18
N ALA A 485 3.07 41.90 -8.63
CA ALA A 485 1.85 42.02 -7.84
C ALA A 485 0.91 40.80 -7.91
N SER A 486 1.29 39.75 -8.61
CA SER A 486 0.44 38.54 -8.69
C SER A 486 0.37 37.82 -7.34
N PRO A 487 -0.81 37.68 -6.73
CA PRO A 487 -0.99 37.01 -5.43
C PRO A 487 -0.64 35.53 -5.46
N GLN A 488 -0.45 34.97 -6.65
CA GLN A 488 -0.16 33.55 -6.84
C GLN A 488 1.34 33.21 -6.74
N LEU A 489 2.26 34.18 -6.82
CA LEU A 489 3.71 33.95 -6.85
C LEU A 489 4.20 33.22 -5.60
N HIS A 490 3.75 33.67 -4.44
CA HIS A 490 4.07 33.05 -3.17
C HIS A 490 3.49 31.62 -3.05
N THR A 491 2.34 31.37 -3.66
CA THR A 491 1.74 30.03 -3.71
C THR A 491 2.60 29.10 -4.55
N PHE A 492 3.08 29.54 -5.72
CA PHE A 492 3.97 28.74 -6.56
C PHE A 492 5.29 28.44 -5.87
N ALA A 493 5.91 29.41 -5.19
CA ALA A 493 7.13 29.18 -4.43
C ALA A 493 6.92 28.18 -3.30
N ARG A 494 5.82 28.25 -2.55
CA ARG A 494 5.45 27.27 -1.51
C ARG A 494 5.18 25.87 -2.06
N LEU A 495 4.74 25.77 -3.30
CA LEU A 495 4.54 24.50 -4.00
C LEU A 495 5.85 23.92 -4.59
N GLY A 496 6.98 24.58 -4.34
CA GLY A 496 8.30 24.09 -4.75
C GLY A 496 8.77 24.64 -6.10
N ALA A 497 8.19 25.73 -6.61
CA ALA A 497 8.73 26.44 -7.77
C ALA A 497 9.71 27.53 -7.34
N PHE A 498 10.74 27.79 -8.16
CA PHE A 498 11.57 28.96 -8.07
C PHE A 498 10.93 30.06 -8.93
N VAL A 499 10.64 31.23 -8.34
CA VAL A 499 9.98 32.32 -9.04
C VAL A 499 10.99 33.44 -9.31
N ILE A 500 11.19 33.79 -10.57
CA ILE A 500 12.01 34.91 -11.00
C ILE A 500 11.08 36.05 -11.39
N ILE A 501 11.21 37.19 -10.72
CA ILE A 501 10.48 38.42 -11.04
C ILE A 501 11.42 39.39 -11.71
N GLU A 502 11.08 39.80 -12.91
CA GLU A 502 11.77 40.93 -13.59
C GLU A 502 10.95 42.20 -13.35
N SER A 503 11.52 43.15 -12.67
CA SER A 503 10.90 44.46 -12.44
C SER A 503 11.62 45.56 -13.19
N ASP A 504 10.87 46.57 -13.67
CA ASP A 504 11.41 47.73 -14.37
C ASP A 504 12.00 48.77 -13.39
N GLU A 505 11.86 48.55 -12.09
CA GLU A 505 12.34 49.46 -11.07
C GLU A 505 13.85 49.25 -10.80
N SER A 506 14.57 50.32 -10.50
CA SER A 506 15.97 50.27 -10.06
C SER A 506 16.10 49.77 -8.61
N SER A 507 15.38 48.76 -8.27
CA SER A 507 15.36 48.11 -6.95
C SER A 507 16.53 47.16 -6.80
N PRO A 508 17.08 46.96 -5.59
CA PRO A 508 18.15 45.97 -5.37
C PRO A 508 17.64 44.55 -5.67
N ILE A 509 18.58 43.69 -6.10
CA ILE A 509 18.26 42.26 -6.27
C ILE A 509 17.97 41.68 -4.89
N THR A 510 16.79 41.06 -4.74
CA THR A 510 16.35 40.51 -3.47
C THR A 510 15.91 39.06 -3.64
N PHE A 511 16.16 38.24 -2.64
CA PHE A 511 15.69 36.85 -2.58
C PHE A 511 14.81 36.61 -1.35
N THR A 512 13.68 35.96 -1.53
CA THR A 512 12.79 35.58 -0.43
C THR A 512 12.58 34.08 -0.47
N ARG A 513 12.88 33.39 0.62
CA ARG A 513 12.72 31.95 0.75
C ARG A 513 11.23 31.55 0.74
N ALA A 514 10.93 30.36 0.23
CA ALA A 514 9.56 29.86 0.15
C ALA A 514 8.91 29.57 1.51
N ASP A 515 9.72 29.24 2.51
CA ASP A 515 9.29 28.95 3.89
C ASP A 515 9.16 30.19 4.78
N SER A 516 9.76 31.33 4.37
CA SER A 516 9.78 32.60 5.10
C SER A 516 9.13 33.75 4.35
N LEU A 517 8.11 33.47 3.53
CA LEU A 517 7.44 34.47 2.66
C LEU A 517 6.71 35.62 3.39
N THR A 518 6.64 35.57 4.70
CA THR A 518 6.18 36.67 5.57
C THR A 518 7.31 37.52 6.13
N ALA A 519 8.55 37.07 5.99
CA ALA A 519 9.74 37.83 6.40
C ALA A 519 10.11 38.93 5.37
N ARG A 520 10.95 39.87 5.77
CA ARG A 520 11.49 40.85 4.83
C ARG A 520 12.39 40.16 3.81
N PRO A 521 12.32 40.55 2.51
CA PRO A 521 13.24 40.03 1.51
C PRO A 521 14.70 40.28 1.91
N LEU A 522 15.55 39.27 1.78
CA LEU A 522 16.99 39.39 2.00
C LEU A 522 17.59 40.20 0.85
N GLN A 523 18.34 41.27 1.18
CA GLN A 523 19.11 42.01 0.19
C GLN A 523 20.42 41.26 -0.06
N LEU A 524 20.75 41.03 -1.32
CA LEU A 524 22.04 40.49 -1.71
C LEU A 524 23.14 41.54 -1.53
N ALA A 525 24.35 41.10 -1.19
CA ALA A 525 25.46 42.00 -0.97
C ALA A 525 25.70 42.95 -2.16
N ALA A 526 26.06 44.19 -1.89
CA ALA A 526 26.21 45.22 -2.92
C ALA A 526 27.21 44.82 -4.04
N GLU A 527 28.22 44.04 -3.70
CA GLU A 527 29.22 43.51 -4.65
C GLU A 527 28.57 42.53 -5.65
N LEU A 528 27.62 41.70 -5.22
CA LEU A 528 26.90 40.79 -6.08
C LEU A 528 25.84 41.47 -6.94
N GLN A 529 25.30 42.60 -6.48
CA GLN A 529 24.37 43.43 -7.26
C GLN A 529 25.04 44.11 -8.46
N SER A 530 26.35 44.42 -8.35
CA SER A 530 27.15 45.02 -9.42
C SER A 530 27.88 44.01 -10.31
N ALA A 531 28.10 42.79 -9.81
CA ALA A 531 28.76 41.74 -10.56
C ALA A 531 27.85 41.22 -11.68
N GLY A 532 28.36 41.16 -12.89
CA GLY A 532 27.64 40.60 -14.05
C GLY A 532 27.61 39.06 -14.07
N ASP A 533 28.05 38.41 -13.00
CA ASP A 533 28.24 36.96 -12.96
C ASP A 533 27.03 36.24 -12.35
N ALA A 534 26.21 35.66 -13.24
CA ALA A 534 25.02 34.89 -12.89
C ALA A 534 25.33 33.65 -12.03
N ASN A 535 26.50 33.03 -12.21
CA ASN A 535 26.89 31.85 -11.45
C ASN A 535 27.21 32.20 -9.99
N GLN A 536 27.82 33.36 -9.76
CA GLN A 536 28.11 33.84 -8.43
C GLN A 536 26.83 34.22 -7.67
N LEU A 537 25.87 34.85 -8.38
CA LEU A 537 24.57 35.17 -7.83
C LEU A 537 23.76 33.90 -7.52
N LEU A 538 23.76 32.91 -8.41
CA LEU A 538 23.09 31.65 -8.20
C LEU A 538 23.67 30.89 -7.01
N SER A 539 24.99 30.87 -6.85
CA SER A 539 25.66 30.25 -5.71
C SER A 539 25.24 30.90 -4.39
N GLU A 540 25.09 32.22 -4.35
CA GLU A 540 24.65 32.94 -3.16
C GLU A 540 23.17 32.69 -2.85
N VAL A 541 22.32 32.63 -3.87
CA VAL A 541 20.91 32.25 -3.72
C VAL A 541 20.78 30.83 -3.15
N HIS A 542 21.59 29.89 -3.63
CA HIS A 542 21.64 28.53 -3.07
C HIS A 542 22.07 28.52 -1.60
N ARG A 543 23.11 29.33 -1.26
CA ARG A 543 23.59 29.50 0.12
C ARG A 543 22.49 30.04 1.03
N LEU A 544 21.81 31.11 0.62
CA LEU A 544 20.72 31.74 1.39
C LEU A 544 19.51 30.79 1.56
N ALA A 545 19.21 30.01 0.54
CA ALA A 545 18.11 29.02 0.60
C ALA A 545 18.40 27.86 1.58
N SER A 546 19.65 27.55 1.86
CA SER A 546 20.09 26.45 2.73
C SER A 546 20.31 26.85 4.21
N LEU A 547 20.26 28.14 4.56
CA LEU A 547 20.43 28.58 5.94
C LEU A 547 19.30 28.10 6.87
N PRO A 548 19.59 27.77 8.15
CA PRO A 548 18.54 27.45 9.13
C PRO A 548 17.60 28.63 9.38
N LEU A 549 16.34 28.35 9.66
CA LEU A 549 15.36 29.39 10.04
C LEU A 549 15.78 30.03 11.36
N GLY A 550 16.04 31.37 11.37
CA GLY A 550 16.38 32.13 12.55
C GLY A 550 17.82 32.65 12.60
N GLU A 551 18.70 32.31 11.65
CA GLU A 551 20.06 32.90 11.54
C GLU A 551 20.09 34.17 10.69
N ASP A 552 19.01 34.49 9.99
CA ASP A 552 18.95 35.64 9.05
C ASP A 552 18.85 37.03 9.72
N ASP A 553 18.61 37.08 11.04
CA ASP A 553 18.28 38.36 11.72
C ASP A 553 19.45 39.05 12.44
N ASN A 554 20.66 38.49 12.44
CA ASN A 554 21.69 39.01 13.35
C ASN A 554 23.02 39.54 12.74
N ASP A 555 23.17 39.67 11.45
CA ASP A 555 24.46 40.11 10.91
C ASP A 555 24.41 41.33 9.95
N ASN A 556 23.57 42.30 10.21
CA ASN A 556 23.68 43.64 9.60
C ASN A 556 23.38 44.76 10.60
N GLY A 557 24.15 44.81 11.65
CA GLY A 557 24.12 45.96 12.55
C GLY A 557 25.40 46.13 13.31
N LEU A 558 26.17 47.16 12.91
CA LEU A 558 27.30 47.76 13.65
C LEU A 558 28.68 47.16 13.41
N GLY A 559 29.29 47.58 12.33
CA GLY A 559 30.73 47.84 12.32
C GLY A 559 30.99 49.34 12.34
N ILE A 560 31.61 49.83 13.37
CA ILE A 560 32.22 51.16 13.48
C ILE A 560 33.15 51.43 12.33
#